data_34792c6da3cfd4188c4534a6811cbad7
#
_entry.id   34792c6da3cfd4188c4534a6811cbad7
#
_cell.length_a   1.000
_cell.length_b   1.000
_cell.length_c   1.000
_cell.angle_alpha   90.00
_cell.angle_beta   90.00
_cell.angle_gamma   90.00
#
_symmetry.space_group_name_H-M   'P 1'
#
loop_
_entity.id
_entity.type
_entity.pdbx_description
1 polymer ?
#
loop_
_entity_poly.entity_id
_entity_poly.type
_entity_poly.pdbx_seq_one_letter_code
_entity_poly.pdbx_strand_id
1 'polypeptide(L)'
;GVQTCALPIYFDVTKLSIYTLGNGLAGIEVYDLLRDEYDIQIEFGDICNILAYISIGDRLQDIERLVGALADIERLYKKDSTGMLSGEYIAPAVVASPQQAFYAEKESLPMEQAAGRISGEFVMCYPPGIPILAPGEMVTQEIVEYILYARDKGCSMQGMEDPKVENLQVLKGGI
;
A
#
# COMPACT_ATOMS: atom_id res chain seq x y z
N GLY A 1 7.99 25.59 3.19
CA GLY A 1 6.94 25.20 4.10
C GLY A 1 5.61 25.34 3.41
N VAL A 2 4.95 24.25 3.16
CA VAL A 2 3.56 24.28 2.68
C VAL A 2 2.71 24.64 3.88
N GLN A 3 2.22 25.85 3.90
CA GLN A 3 1.27 26.28 4.88
C GLN A 3 -0.11 25.77 4.43
N THR A 4 -0.57 24.70 5.03
CA THR A 4 -1.96 24.29 4.86
C THR A 4 -2.83 25.29 5.62
N CYS A 5 -3.44 26.19 4.89
CA CYS A 5 -4.35 27.19 5.44
C CYS A 5 -5.70 26.65 5.90
N ALA A 6 -5.93 25.35 5.78
CA ALA A 6 -7.13 24.68 6.24
C ALA A 6 -6.76 23.60 7.24
N LEU A 7 -6.82 23.91 8.51
CA LEU A 7 -6.96 22.88 9.53
C LEU A 7 -8.30 22.16 9.28
N PRO A 8 -8.34 20.81 9.37
CA PRO A 8 -9.61 20.11 9.31
C PRO A 8 -10.49 20.64 10.45
N ILE A 9 -11.60 21.28 10.09
CA ILE A 9 -12.54 21.87 11.05
C ILE A 9 -13.31 20.76 11.77
N TYR A 10 -13.40 19.59 11.13
CA TYR A 10 -14.11 18.43 11.66
C TYR A 10 -13.30 17.16 11.43
N PHE A 11 -13.27 16.30 12.46
CA PHE A 11 -12.74 14.95 12.37
C PHE A 11 -13.90 13.99 12.02
N ASP A 12 -13.74 13.18 10.98
CA ASP A 12 -14.74 12.18 10.59
C ASP A 12 -14.61 10.94 11.47
N VAL A 13 -15.40 10.89 12.52
CA VAL A 13 -15.42 9.79 13.50
C VAL A 13 -15.97 8.48 12.94
N THR A 14 -16.54 8.50 11.73
CA THR A 14 -17.08 7.29 11.10
C THR A 14 -15.99 6.46 10.42
N LYS A 15 -14.81 7.02 10.24
CA LYS A 15 -13.66 6.37 9.62
C LYS A 15 -12.63 6.01 10.66
N LEU A 16 -12.50 4.71 10.93
CA LEU A 16 -11.56 4.18 11.89
C LEU A 16 -10.35 3.60 11.16
N SER A 17 -9.23 4.33 11.18
CA SER A 17 -7.95 3.86 10.66
C SER A 17 -7.11 3.31 11.81
N ILE A 18 -6.63 2.08 11.68
CA ILE A 18 -5.85 1.39 12.70
C ILE A 18 -4.52 0.95 12.12
N TYR A 19 -3.43 1.38 12.73
CA TYR A 19 -2.07 0.97 12.37
C TYR A 19 -1.76 -0.42 12.92
N THR A 20 -1.34 -1.35 12.06
CA THR A 20 -1.18 -2.77 12.39
C THR A 20 0.27 -3.26 12.44
N LEU A 21 1.20 -2.55 11.76
CA LEU A 21 2.62 -2.97 11.71
C LEU A 21 3.28 -3.04 13.09
N GLY A 22 2.82 -2.27 14.07
CA GLY A 22 3.30 -2.36 15.45
C GLY A 22 3.09 -3.73 16.10
N ASN A 23 2.14 -4.51 15.58
CA ASN A 23 1.87 -5.89 16.00
C ASN A 23 2.53 -6.93 15.06
N GLY A 24 3.40 -6.49 14.15
CA GLY A 24 4.08 -7.38 13.22
C GLY A 24 3.18 -7.94 12.12
N LEU A 25 2.02 -7.31 11.87
CA LEU A 25 1.05 -7.71 10.86
C LEU A 25 0.84 -6.58 9.85
N ALA A 26 0.86 -6.91 8.56
CA ALA A 26 0.40 -5.98 7.54
C ALA A 26 -1.13 -5.80 7.63
N GLY A 27 -1.62 -4.61 7.27
CA GLY A 27 -3.07 -4.36 7.29
C GLY A 27 -3.85 -5.35 6.43
N ILE A 28 -3.31 -5.77 5.29
CA ILE A 28 -3.95 -6.79 4.45
C ILE A 28 -4.03 -8.16 5.17
N GLU A 29 -3.04 -8.54 5.97
CA GLU A 29 -3.10 -9.77 6.77
C GLU A 29 -4.22 -9.68 7.82
N VAL A 30 -4.36 -8.51 8.47
CA VAL A 30 -5.44 -8.29 9.45
C VAL A 30 -6.82 -8.24 8.78
N TYR A 31 -6.91 -7.63 7.59
CA TYR A 31 -8.13 -7.62 6.78
C TYR A 31 -8.60 -9.05 6.45
N ASP A 32 -7.69 -9.90 5.98
CA ASP A 32 -7.99 -11.28 5.65
C ASP A 32 -8.43 -12.08 6.88
N LEU A 33 -7.74 -11.94 8.02
CA LEU A 33 -8.13 -12.57 9.27
C LEU A 33 -9.53 -12.14 9.73
N LEU A 34 -9.83 -10.83 9.69
CA LEU A 34 -11.17 -10.32 10.06
C LEU A 34 -12.26 -10.92 9.19
N ARG A 35 -12.02 -11.02 7.88
CA ARG A 35 -12.96 -11.60 6.93
C ARG A 35 -13.13 -13.11 7.13
N ASP A 36 -12.03 -13.85 7.18
CA ASP A 36 -12.04 -15.30 7.04
C ASP A 36 -12.32 -16.02 8.38
N GLU A 37 -11.88 -15.45 9.51
CA GLU A 37 -12.02 -16.09 10.82
C GLU A 37 -13.10 -15.45 11.72
N TYR A 38 -13.36 -14.14 11.52
CA TYR A 38 -14.31 -13.42 12.35
C TYR A 38 -15.60 -13.02 11.63
N ASP A 39 -15.66 -13.27 10.29
CA ASP A 39 -16.79 -12.86 9.45
C ASP A 39 -17.10 -11.36 9.61
N ILE A 40 -16.04 -10.53 9.60
CA ILE A 40 -16.10 -9.08 9.68
C ILE A 40 -15.51 -8.49 8.41
N GLN A 41 -16.36 -7.84 7.62
CA GLN A 41 -15.93 -7.13 6.41
C GLN A 41 -15.71 -5.67 6.74
N ILE A 42 -14.46 -5.23 6.67
CA ILE A 42 -14.07 -3.83 6.76
C ILE A 42 -13.83 -3.25 5.36
N GLU A 43 -13.55 -1.96 5.25
CA GLU A 43 -13.38 -1.28 3.96
C GLU A 43 -12.17 -1.81 3.18
N PHE A 44 -10.98 -1.75 3.78
CA PHE A 44 -9.77 -2.35 3.23
C PHE A 44 -8.67 -2.50 4.28
N GLY A 45 -7.63 -3.26 3.92
CA GLY A 45 -6.33 -3.26 4.57
C GLY A 45 -5.24 -2.96 3.55
N ASP A 46 -4.36 -2.01 3.85
CA ASP A 46 -3.13 -1.76 3.10
C ASP A 46 -1.93 -2.45 3.79
N ILE A 47 -0.71 -2.02 3.46
CA ILE A 47 0.49 -2.59 4.09
C ILE A 47 0.58 -2.23 5.57
N CYS A 48 0.16 -1.02 5.96
CA CYS A 48 0.40 -0.47 7.28
C CYS A 48 -0.84 -0.44 8.17
N ASN A 49 -2.01 -0.30 7.55
CA ASN A 49 -3.25 0.03 8.24
C ASN A 49 -4.42 -0.80 7.76
N ILE A 50 -5.43 -0.87 8.59
CA ILE A 50 -6.80 -1.22 8.19
C ILE A 50 -7.69 0.01 8.28
N LEU A 51 -8.72 0.07 7.44
CA LEU A 51 -9.77 1.08 7.50
C LEU A 51 -11.12 0.40 7.71
N ALA A 52 -11.80 0.76 8.77
CA ALA A 52 -13.18 0.38 9.03
C ALA A 52 -14.09 1.59 8.89
N TYR A 53 -15.25 1.39 8.29
CA TYR A 53 -16.30 2.38 8.16
C TYR A 53 -17.43 2.06 9.15
N ILE A 54 -17.78 3.02 9.99
CA ILE A 54 -18.90 2.89 10.92
C ILE A 54 -20.07 3.69 10.38
N SER A 55 -21.16 3.05 10.09
CA SER A 55 -22.35 3.64 9.47
C SER A 55 -23.54 3.69 10.45
N ILE A 56 -24.61 4.36 10.02
CA ILE A 56 -25.87 4.38 10.77
C ILE A 56 -26.56 3.02 10.85
N GLY A 57 -26.13 2.05 10.04
CA GLY A 57 -26.65 0.68 10.07
C GLY A 57 -25.97 -0.21 11.09
N ASP A 58 -24.80 0.20 11.59
CA ASP A 58 -24.02 -0.59 12.54
C ASP A 58 -24.59 -0.44 13.96
N ARG A 59 -24.64 -1.54 14.67
CA ARG A 59 -25.08 -1.61 16.06
C ARG A 59 -23.88 -1.60 16.99
N LEU A 60 -24.10 -1.25 18.24
CA LEU A 60 -23.04 -1.31 19.25
C LEU A 60 -22.39 -2.71 19.32
N GLN A 61 -23.18 -3.76 19.17
CA GLN A 61 -22.70 -5.15 19.17
C GLN A 61 -21.73 -5.44 18.00
N ASP A 62 -21.95 -4.82 16.84
CA ASP A 62 -21.07 -5.00 15.67
C ASP A 62 -19.72 -4.34 15.92
N ILE A 63 -19.72 -3.18 16.58
CA ILE A 63 -18.49 -2.48 17.00
C ILE A 63 -17.75 -3.27 18.09
N GLU A 64 -18.47 -3.77 19.10
CA GLU A 64 -17.89 -4.61 20.17
C GLU A 64 -17.26 -5.89 19.59
N ARG A 65 -17.91 -6.47 18.57
CA ARG A 65 -17.40 -7.64 17.86
C ARG A 65 -16.08 -7.32 17.12
N LEU A 66 -16.00 -6.17 16.44
CA LEU A 66 -14.76 -5.72 15.80
C LEU A 66 -13.64 -5.53 16.84
N VAL A 67 -13.94 -4.86 17.95
CA VAL A 67 -12.94 -4.64 19.03
C VAL A 67 -12.47 -5.98 19.61
N GLY A 68 -13.38 -6.91 19.85
CA GLY A 68 -13.05 -8.25 20.33
C GLY A 68 -12.18 -9.03 19.36
N ALA A 69 -12.51 -9.00 18.07
CA ALA A 69 -11.74 -9.65 17.02
C ALA A 69 -10.32 -9.06 16.92
N LEU A 70 -10.17 -7.73 16.97
CA LEU A 70 -8.86 -7.10 16.94
C LEU A 70 -8.00 -7.45 18.16
N ALA A 71 -8.61 -7.53 19.35
CA ALA A 71 -7.91 -7.96 20.57
C ALA A 71 -7.45 -9.43 20.47
N ASP A 72 -8.28 -10.30 19.90
CA ASP A 72 -7.91 -11.69 19.65
C ASP A 72 -6.81 -11.82 18.61
N ILE A 73 -6.88 -11.06 17.52
CA ILE A 73 -5.83 -11.04 16.49
C ILE A 73 -4.50 -10.58 17.11
N GLU A 74 -4.49 -9.52 17.90
CA GLU A 74 -3.27 -9.10 18.60
C GLU A 74 -2.72 -10.22 19.52
N ARG A 75 -3.57 -10.89 20.26
CA ARG A 75 -3.18 -11.96 21.17
C ARG A 75 -2.64 -13.22 20.48
N LEU A 76 -3.27 -13.62 19.35
CA LEU A 76 -3.04 -14.90 18.69
C LEU A 76 -2.01 -14.84 17.55
N TYR A 77 -1.96 -13.72 16.85
CA TYR A 77 -1.21 -13.57 15.59
C TYR A 77 -0.07 -12.55 15.66
N LYS A 78 0.11 -11.86 16.79
CA LYS A 78 1.21 -10.91 16.97
C LYS A 78 2.55 -11.54 16.61
N LYS A 79 3.30 -10.86 15.74
CA LYS A 79 4.65 -11.26 15.30
C LYS A 79 5.67 -10.21 15.74
N ASP A 80 6.94 -10.57 15.65
CA ASP A 80 8.03 -9.60 15.79
C ASP A 80 7.94 -8.59 14.61
N SER A 81 7.90 -7.31 14.94
CA SER A 81 7.86 -6.21 13.95
C SER A 81 9.25 -5.85 13.42
N THR A 82 10.31 -6.52 13.87
CA THR A 82 11.68 -6.29 13.41
C THR A 82 11.81 -6.60 11.92
N GLY A 83 12.27 -5.64 11.13
CA GLY A 83 12.42 -5.77 9.67
C GLY A 83 11.15 -5.49 8.86
N MET A 84 10.07 -5.05 9.48
CA MET A 84 8.92 -4.51 8.74
C MET A 84 9.26 -3.12 8.20
N LEU A 85 8.73 -2.81 7.02
CA LEU A 85 8.92 -1.49 6.41
C LEU A 85 8.38 -0.40 7.33
N SER A 86 9.10 0.72 7.42
CA SER A 86 8.53 1.93 8.02
C SER A 86 7.36 2.40 7.14
N GLY A 87 6.23 2.76 7.76
CA GLY A 87 5.07 3.28 7.03
C GLY A 87 5.28 4.70 6.49
N GLU A 88 6.53 5.11 6.27
CA GLU A 88 6.85 6.41 5.71
C GLU A 88 6.55 6.44 4.21
N TYR A 89 5.90 7.52 3.79
CA TYR A 89 5.61 7.74 2.39
C TYR A 89 6.91 7.97 1.60
N ILE A 90 7.19 7.10 0.64
CA ILE A 90 8.28 7.28 -0.31
C ILE A 90 7.76 8.16 -1.45
N ALA A 91 8.34 9.36 -1.61
CA ALA A 91 8.00 10.27 -2.69
C ALA A 91 8.98 10.08 -3.85
N PRO A 92 8.61 9.40 -4.95
CA PRO A 92 9.49 9.24 -6.10
C PRO A 92 9.82 10.60 -6.74
N ALA A 93 11.05 10.78 -7.19
CA ALA A 93 11.42 11.96 -7.96
C ALA A 93 10.85 11.86 -9.38
N VAL A 94 10.08 12.86 -9.79
CA VAL A 94 9.59 12.98 -11.18
C VAL A 94 10.72 13.47 -12.06
N VAL A 95 11.16 12.63 -13.01
CA VAL A 95 12.25 12.92 -13.96
C VAL A 95 11.70 13.30 -15.33
N ALA A 96 10.60 12.66 -15.73
CA ALA A 96 9.91 12.94 -16.98
C ALA A 96 8.42 13.11 -16.74
N SER A 97 7.74 13.83 -17.64
CA SER A 97 6.29 13.87 -17.57
C SER A 97 5.71 12.49 -17.87
N PRO A 98 4.56 12.12 -17.28
CA PRO A 98 3.89 10.86 -17.58
C PRO A 98 3.62 10.66 -19.08
N GLN A 99 3.31 11.73 -19.80
CA GLN A 99 3.09 11.69 -21.25
C GLN A 99 4.39 11.32 -21.99
N GLN A 100 5.53 11.94 -21.64
CA GLN A 100 6.81 11.60 -22.25
C GLN A 100 7.20 10.15 -21.99
N ALA A 101 7.04 9.70 -20.75
CA ALA A 101 7.34 8.33 -20.37
C ALA A 101 6.41 7.31 -21.04
N PHE A 102 5.15 7.67 -21.24
CA PHE A 102 4.17 6.77 -21.88
C PHE A 102 4.53 6.47 -23.34
N TYR A 103 5.00 7.47 -24.09
CA TYR A 103 5.35 7.33 -25.52
C TYR A 103 6.82 6.98 -25.76
N ALA A 104 7.66 6.99 -24.75
CA ALA A 104 9.07 6.61 -24.87
C ALA A 104 9.23 5.11 -25.15
N GLU A 105 10.37 4.76 -25.76
CA GLU A 105 10.76 3.35 -25.87
C GLU A 105 11.03 2.78 -24.47
N LYS A 106 10.55 1.56 -24.26
CA LYS A 106 10.67 0.84 -22.99
C LYS A 106 11.46 -0.45 -23.15
N GLU A 107 12.05 -0.89 -22.09
CA GLU A 107 12.64 -2.22 -21.94
C GLU A 107 12.20 -2.85 -20.63
N SER A 108 12.07 -4.16 -20.64
CA SER A 108 11.72 -4.93 -19.43
C SER A 108 13.00 -5.28 -18.70
N LEU A 109 13.06 -4.97 -17.41
CA LEU A 109 14.17 -5.33 -16.53
C LEU A 109 13.65 -6.14 -15.32
N PRO A 110 14.45 -7.09 -14.81
CA PRO A 110 14.16 -7.70 -13.53
C PRO A 110 13.97 -6.62 -12.45
N MET A 111 12.97 -6.79 -11.57
CA MET A 111 12.61 -5.80 -10.57
C MET A 111 13.81 -5.36 -9.72
N GLU A 112 14.67 -6.29 -9.32
CA GLU A 112 15.86 -6.02 -8.51
C GLU A 112 16.93 -5.18 -9.24
N GLN A 113 16.85 -5.11 -10.57
CA GLN A 113 17.78 -4.34 -11.41
C GLN A 113 17.18 -3.01 -11.87
N ALA A 114 15.94 -2.72 -11.49
CA ALA A 114 15.25 -1.51 -11.92
C ALA A 114 15.68 -0.25 -11.15
N ALA A 115 16.35 -0.39 -10.03
CA ALA A 115 16.84 0.76 -9.24
C ALA A 115 17.77 1.65 -10.08
N GLY A 116 17.56 2.97 -10.02
CA GLY A 116 18.26 3.97 -10.81
C GLY A 116 17.72 4.18 -12.23
N ARG A 117 16.65 3.45 -12.61
CA ARG A 117 15.97 3.62 -13.91
C ARG A 117 14.72 4.48 -13.75
N ILE A 118 14.15 4.90 -14.86
CA ILE A 118 12.91 5.68 -14.91
C ILE A 118 11.77 4.74 -15.26
N SER A 119 10.70 4.74 -14.48
CA SER A 119 9.55 3.89 -14.74
C SER A 119 8.84 4.25 -16.04
N GLY A 120 8.47 3.23 -16.81
CA GLY A 120 7.64 3.31 -17.99
C GLY A 120 6.18 2.93 -17.77
N GLU A 121 5.83 2.47 -16.58
CA GLU A 121 4.50 2.00 -16.23
C GLU A 121 4.09 2.38 -14.80
N PHE A 122 2.81 2.22 -14.49
CA PHE A 122 2.31 2.36 -13.14
C PHE A 122 2.58 1.08 -12.33
N VAL A 123 2.91 1.25 -11.06
CA VAL A 123 2.89 0.18 -10.07
C VAL A 123 1.98 0.62 -8.93
N MET A 124 0.86 -0.04 -8.79
CA MET A 124 -0.16 0.26 -7.78
C MET A 124 -0.38 -0.96 -6.88
N CYS A 125 -0.40 -0.73 -5.57
CA CYS A 125 -0.81 -1.75 -4.61
C CYS A 125 -2.32 -1.63 -4.38
N TYR A 126 -3.04 -2.69 -4.59
CA TYR A 126 -4.48 -2.71 -4.36
C TYR A 126 -4.86 -3.72 -3.27
N PRO A 127 -5.71 -3.35 -2.31
CA PRO A 127 -6.25 -2.02 -2.02
C PRO A 127 -5.20 -1.05 -1.44
N PRO A 128 -5.37 0.29 -1.54
CA PRO A 128 -6.50 0.99 -2.14
C PRO A 128 -6.30 1.36 -3.62
N GLY A 129 -5.18 1.05 -4.26
CA GLY A 129 -4.89 1.39 -5.65
C GLY A 129 -4.15 2.73 -5.82
N ILE A 130 -3.44 3.16 -4.78
CA ILE A 130 -2.58 4.34 -4.85
C ILE A 130 -1.28 3.95 -5.57
N PRO A 131 -0.84 4.74 -6.58
CA PRO A 131 0.43 4.48 -7.22
C PRO A 131 1.60 4.58 -6.23
N ILE A 132 2.42 3.52 -6.20
CA ILE A 132 3.73 3.51 -5.55
C ILE A 132 4.74 4.16 -6.50
N LEU A 133 4.53 3.93 -7.80
CA LEU A 133 5.39 4.41 -8.87
C LEU A 133 4.53 4.74 -10.09
N ALA A 134 4.79 5.88 -10.72
CA ALA A 134 4.14 6.31 -11.94
C ALA A 134 5.14 6.42 -13.11
N PRO A 135 4.67 6.38 -14.38
CA PRO A 135 5.53 6.60 -15.52
C PRO A 135 6.25 7.94 -15.44
N GLY A 136 7.57 7.93 -15.66
CA GLY A 136 8.43 9.11 -15.59
C GLY A 136 9.06 9.37 -14.22
N GLU A 137 8.78 8.55 -13.24
CA GLU A 137 9.37 8.62 -11.91
C GLU A 137 10.63 7.76 -11.79
N MET A 138 11.57 8.21 -10.96
CA MET A 138 12.80 7.49 -10.66
C MET A 138 12.52 6.31 -9.74
N VAL A 139 12.94 5.13 -10.15
CA VAL A 139 12.91 3.92 -9.34
C VAL A 139 14.07 3.95 -8.36
N THR A 140 13.78 4.03 -7.07
CA THR A 140 14.81 3.92 -6.02
C THR A 140 14.90 2.49 -5.50
N GLN A 141 15.98 2.17 -4.80
CA GLN A 141 16.13 0.87 -4.15
C GLN A 141 15.02 0.64 -3.09
N GLU A 142 14.65 1.69 -2.37
CA GLU A 142 13.57 1.64 -1.36
C GLU A 142 12.21 1.32 -2.00
N ILE A 143 11.94 1.88 -3.20
CA ILE A 143 10.72 1.58 -3.95
C ILE A 143 10.69 0.11 -4.38
N VAL A 144 11.81 -0.42 -4.88
CA VAL A 144 11.92 -1.84 -5.26
C VAL A 144 11.62 -2.73 -4.05
N GLU A 145 12.25 -2.45 -2.91
CA GLU A 145 12.06 -3.20 -1.68
C GLU A 145 10.60 -3.14 -1.20
N TYR A 146 9.98 -1.96 -1.29
CA TYR A 146 8.57 -1.78 -0.93
C TYR A 146 7.64 -2.60 -1.84
N ILE A 147 7.86 -2.57 -3.15
CA ILE A 147 7.05 -3.33 -4.13
C ILE A 147 7.16 -4.83 -3.86
N LEU A 148 8.38 -5.34 -3.68
CA LEU A 148 8.63 -6.76 -3.40
C LEU A 148 8.00 -7.17 -2.07
N TYR A 149 8.14 -6.35 -1.04
CA TYR A 149 7.51 -6.59 0.27
C TYR A 149 5.98 -6.64 0.16
N ALA A 150 5.36 -5.68 -0.57
CA ALA A 150 3.92 -5.64 -0.77
C ALA A 150 3.41 -6.90 -1.49
N ARG A 151 4.12 -7.33 -2.54
CA ARG A 151 3.85 -8.58 -3.25
C ARG A 151 3.89 -9.79 -2.31
N ASP A 152 4.94 -9.90 -1.51
CA ASP A 152 5.16 -11.04 -0.60
C ASP A 152 4.14 -11.06 0.56
N LYS A 153 3.55 -9.91 0.89
CA LYS A 153 2.43 -9.79 1.83
C LYS A 153 1.06 -10.08 1.21
N GLY A 154 1.02 -10.40 -0.09
CA GLY A 154 -0.22 -10.77 -0.77
C GLY A 154 -1.03 -9.59 -1.32
N CYS A 155 -0.47 -8.39 -1.33
CA CYS A 155 -1.13 -7.26 -2.01
C CYS A 155 -1.23 -7.51 -3.51
N SER A 156 -2.40 -7.23 -4.08
CA SER A 156 -2.59 -7.31 -5.54
C SER A 156 -1.88 -6.13 -6.20
N MET A 157 -0.91 -6.41 -7.06
CA MET A 157 -0.20 -5.38 -7.81
C MET A 157 -0.89 -5.13 -9.15
N GLN A 158 -1.13 -3.87 -9.48
CA GLN A 158 -1.84 -3.46 -10.68
C GLN A 158 -1.08 -2.38 -11.45
N GLY A 159 -1.41 -2.21 -12.73
CA GLY A 159 -0.80 -1.21 -13.60
C GLY A 159 0.49 -1.68 -14.29
N MET A 160 1.02 -2.82 -13.89
CA MET A 160 2.21 -3.44 -14.47
C MET A 160 1.86 -4.35 -15.64
N GLU A 161 2.76 -4.44 -16.61
CA GLU A 161 2.66 -5.41 -17.70
C GLU A 161 2.90 -6.85 -17.20
N ASP A 162 3.82 -7.02 -16.23
CA ASP A 162 4.10 -8.31 -15.59
C ASP A 162 3.31 -8.47 -14.29
N PRO A 163 2.22 -9.26 -14.26
CA PRO A 163 1.40 -9.45 -13.07
C PRO A 163 2.10 -10.25 -11.96
N LYS A 164 3.25 -10.89 -12.25
CA LYS A 164 4.05 -11.60 -11.24
C LYS A 164 5.01 -10.69 -10.50
N VAL A 165 5.16 -9.44 -10.96
CA VAL A 165 6.07 -8.47 -10.33
C VAL A 165 7.54 -8.95 -10.37
N GLU A 166 7.89 -9.75 -11.37
CA GLU A 166 9.26 -10.20 -11.60
C GLU A 166 10.05 -9.15 -12.40
N ASN A 167 9.34 -8.43 -13.30
CA ASN A 167 9.94 -7.44 -14.19
C ASN A 167 9.20 -6.11 -14.12
N LEU A 168 9.92 -5.03 -14.39
CA LEU A 168 9.39 -3.67 -14.51
C LEU A 168 9.71 -3.11 -15.90
N GLN A 169 8.75 -2.44 -16.53
CA GLN A 169 8.98 -1.66 -17.74
C GLN A 169 9.63 -0.33 -17.36
N VAL A 170 10.83 -0.12 -17.88
CA VAL A 170 11.59 1.11 -17.66
C VAL A 170 11.90 1.79 -18.99
N LEU A 171 12.18 3.10 -18.97
CA LEU A 171 12.55 3.84 -20.16
C LEU A 171 13.92 3.38 -20.65
N LYS A 172 14.03 3.14 -21.97
CA LYS A 172 15.27 2.74 -22.61
C LYS A 172 16.19 3.96 -22.80
N GLY A 173 17.41 3.86 -22.29
CA GLY A 173 18.46 4.85 -22.58
C GLY A 173 18.47 6.12 -21.74
N GLY A 174 17.55 6.29 -20.79
CA GLY A 174 17.40 7.55 -20.04
C GLY A 174 16.79 8.68 -20.89
N ILE A 175 16.46 9.79 -20.25
CA ILE A 175 16.02 11.04 -20.94
C ILE A 175 17.20 11.97 -21.05
#